data_073350815fb03fbc2524286b9acbae6b
#
_entry.id   073350815fb03fbc2524286b9acbae6b
#
_cell.length_a   1.000
_cell.length_b   1.000
_cell.length_c   1.000
_cell.angle_alpha   90.00
_cell.angle_beta   90.00
_cell.angle_gamma   90.00
#
_symmetry.space_group_name_H-M   'P 1'
#
loop_
_entity.id
_entity.type
_entity.pdbx_description
1 polymer ?
#
loop_
_entity_poly.entity_id
_entity_poly.type
_entity_poly.pdbx_seq_one_letter_code
_entity_poly.pdbx_strand_id
1 'polypeptide(L)'
;VKLFLAGTFDPLHIGHQWLLWNATKIADEIVVIVATDTMVRKIRGRSAFAPETERLARLQQEYLPHTKIRLGREDGNFLQTLREESPDVLLLGFDQHANENTIQKEFPTLKIKRAEKYFPEFFKSSHFRYTQEK
;
A
#
# COMPACT_ATOMS: atom_id res chain seq x y z
N VAL A 1 5.02 -7.57 15.79
CA VAL A 1 3.83 -7.45 14.94
C VAL A 1 4.24 -7.21 13.51
N LYS A 2 3.73 -8.03 12.61
CA LYS A 2 3.99 -7.91 11.17
C LYS A 2 2.80 -7.25 10.48
N LEU A 3 3.08 -6.18 9.76
CA LEU A 3 2.06 -5.39 9.09
C LEU A 3 2.20 -5.52 7.57
N PHE A 4 1.07 -5.67 6.90
CA PHE A 4 0.99 -5.82 5.46
C PHE A 4 0.26 -4.61 4.88
N LEU A 5 0.82 -4.01 3.85
CA LEU A 5 0.10 -3.01 3.08
C LEU A 5 0.40 -3.17 1.60
N ALA A 6 -0.51 -2.73 0.76
CA ALA A 6 -0.40 -2.88 -0.68
C ALA A 6 -0.79 -1.60 -1.36
N GLY A 7 -0.25 -1.36 -2.53
CA GLY A 7 -0.59 -0.19 -3.32
C GLY A 7 0.02 -0.23 -4.70
N THR A 8 -0.36 0.74 -5.52
CA THR A 8 0.19 0.89 -6.86
C THR A 8 1.49 1.71 -6.85
N PHE A 9 1.52 2.77 -6.05
CA PHE A 9 2.67 3.66 -5.93
C PHE A 9 3.12 4.21 -7.29
N ASP A 10 2.17 4.81 -8.01
CA ASP A 10 2.38 5.28 -9.38
C ASP A 10 1.76 6.67 -9.57
N PRO A 11 2.47 7.74 -9.22
CA PRO A 11 3.80 7.74 -8.59
C PRO A 11 3.75 7.59 -7.08
N LEU A 12 4.91 7.42 -6.48
CA LEU A 12 5.04 7.53 -5.03
C LEU A 12 4.87 9.01 -4.66
N HIS A 13 3.96 9.29 -3.75
CA HIS A 13 3.70 10.69 -3.34
C HIS A 13 3.57 10.79 -1.83
N ILE A 14 3.34 12.01 -1.35
CA ILE A 14 3.35 12.27 0.09
C ILE A 14 2.32 11.47 0.86
N GLY A 15 1.18 11.17 0.26
CA GLY A 15 0.18 10.31 0.89
C GLY A 15 0.69 8.91 1.12
N HIS A 16 1.44 8.37 0.15
CA HIS A 16 2.07 7.06 0.30
C HIS A 16 3.15 7.08 1.37
N GLN A 17 3.96 8.13 1.40
CA GLN A 17 5.00 8.28 2.40
C GLN A 17 4.40 8.38 3.80
N TRP A 18 3.28 9.10 3.94
CA TRP A 18 2.54 9.19 5.19
C TRP A 18 2.05 7.80 5.64
N LEU A 19 1.50 7.02 4.71
CA LEU A 19 1.03 5.68 5.01
C LEU A 19 2.16 4.78 5.47
N LEU A 20 3.28 4.79 4.76
CA LEU A 20 4.46 4.00 5.11
C LEU A 20 5.01 4.40 6.47
N TRP A 21 5.07 5.69 6.74
CA TRP A 21 5.56 6.19 8.00
C TRP A 21 4.65 5.76 9.16
N ASN A 22 3.33 5.81 8.96
CA ASN A 22 2.39 5.32 9.96
C ASN A 22 2.60 3.83 10.23
N ALA A 23 2.87 3.07 9.18
CA ALA A 23 3.13 1.64 9.33
C ALA A 23 4.33 1.38 10.24
N THR A 24 5.39 2.17 10.11
CA THR A 24 6.59 1.98 10.94
C THR A 24 6.32 2.28 12.41
N LYS A 25 5.28 3.05 12.71
CA LYS A 25 4.91 3.34 14.10
C LYS A 25 4.04 2.25 14.72
N ILE A 26 3.37 1.47 13.89
CA ILE A 26 2.45 0.45 14.37
C ILE A 26 3.15 -0.90 14.53
N ALA A 27 4.10 -1.18 13.67
CA ALA A 27 4.67 -2.52 13.55
C ALA A 27 6.19 -2.51 13.54
N ASP A 28 6.76 -3.62 13.97
CA ASP A 28 8.21 -3.82 13.97
C ASP A 28 8.67 -4.58 12.73
N GLU A 29 7.76 -5.12 11.95
CA GLU A 29 8.04 -5.80 10.68
C GLU A 29 6.95 -5.42 9.67
N ILE A 30 7.37 -5.02 8.47
CA ILE A 30 6.45 -4.51 7.47
C ILE A 30 6.69 -5.20 6.14
N VAL A 31 5.61 -5.56 5.44
CA VAL A 31 5.70 -6.02 4.06
C VAL A 31 4.84 -5.10 3.19
N VAL A 32 5.45 -4.57 2.14
CA VAL A 32 4.79 -3.69 1.17
C VAL A 32 4.66 -4.44 -0.14
N ILE A 33 3.44 -4.54 -0.63
CA ILE A 33 3.15 -5.21 -1.90
C ILE A 33 2.89 -4.15 -2.96
N VAL A 34 3.68 -4.19 -4.02
CA VAL A 34 3.53 -3.28 -5.15
C VAL A 34 2.72 -3.99 -6.24
N ALA A 35 1.65 -3.35 -6.69
CA ALA A 35 0.79 -3.94 -7.70
C ALA A 35 1.54 -4.17 -9.01
N THR A 36 1.34 -5.34 -9.62
CA THR A 36 1.94 -5.66 -10.91
C THR A 36 1.30 -4.80 -12.01
N ASP A 37 1.97 -4.67 -13.14
CA ASP A 37 1.43 -3.95 -14.29
C ASP A 37 0.10 -4.58 -14.76
N THR A 38 0.04 -5.91 -14.71
CA THR A 38 -1.19 -6.63 -15.06
C THR A 38 -2.35 -6.22 -14.16
N MET A 39 -2.11 -6.14 -12.85
CA MET A 39 -3.16 -5.77 -11.91
C MET A 39 -3.57 -4.31 -12.04
N VAL A 40 -2.61 -3.42 -12.30
CA VAL A 40 -2.93 -2.01 -12.52
C VAL A 40 -3.86 -1.87 -13.72
N ARG A 41 -3.56 -2.58 -14.80
CA ARG A 41 -4.39 -2.53 -16.01
C ARG A 41 -5.79 -3.06 -15.72
N LYS A 42 -5.91 -4.13 -14.94
CA LYS A 42 -7.21 -4.68 -14.57
C LYS A 42 -8.04 -3.72 -13.73
N ILE A 43 -7.41 -3.10 -12.74
CA ILE A 43 -8.10 -2.23 -11.79
C ILE A 43 -8.44 -0.87 -12.41
N ARG A 44 -7.49 -0.28 -13.13
CA ARG A 44 -7.66 1.06 -13.69
C ARG A 44 -8.14 1.11 -15.12
N GLY A 45 -8.09 -0.01 -15.82
CA GLY A 45 -8.43 -0.07 -17.25
C GLY A 45 -7.39 0.55 -18.15
N ARG A 46 -6.20 0.87 -17.61
CA ARG A 46 -5.10 1.44 -18.37
C ARG A 46 -3.78 1.05 -17.74
N SER A 47 -2.70 1.21 -18.50
CA SER A 47 -1.35 0.90 -18.00
C SER A 47 -0.92 1.89 -16.92
N ALA A 48 -0.04 1.46 -16.05
CA ALA A 48 0.62 2.33 -15.09
C ALA A 48 1.52 3.32 -15.85
N PHE A 49 1.76 4.48 -15.24
CA PHE A 49 2.69 5.46 -15.81
C PHE A 49 4.11 4.94 -15.78
N ALA A 50 4.50 4.29 -14.69
CA ALA A 50 5.81 3.68 -14.56
C ALA A 50 5.66 2.17 -14.48
N PRO A 51 6.57 1.41 -15.13
CA PRO A 51 6.50 -0.06 -15.05
C PRO A 51 6.76 -0.55 -13.62
N GLU A 52 6.28 -1.74 -13.34
CA GLU A 52 6.34 -2.31 -11.98
C GLU A 52 7.75 -2.36 -11.43
N THR A 53 8.74 -2.65 -12.28
CA THR A 53 10.14 -2.72 -11.85
C THR A 53 10.65 -1.35 -11.37
N GLU A 54 10.24 -0.29 -12.05
CA GLU A 54 10.62 1.06 -11.66
C GLU A 54 9.91 1.50 -10.38
N ARG A 55 8.62 1.16 -10.25
CA ARG A 55 7.85 1.50 -9.04
C ARG A 55 8.43 0.79 -7.82
N LEU A 56 8.78 -0.48 -8.00
CA LEU A 56 9.42 -1.26 -6.95
C LEU A 56 10.76 -0.64 -6.55
N ALA A 57 11.59 -0.29 -7.53
CA ALA A 57 12.92 0.28 -7.28
C ALA A 57 12.84 1.61 -6.53
N ARG A 58 11.86 2.44 -6.87
CA ARG A 58 11.68 3.73 -6.20
C ARG A 58 11.37 3.57 -4.72
N LEU A 59 10.51 2.59 -4.41
CA LEU A 59 10.19 2.30 -3.01
C LEU A 59 11.41 1.75 -2.27
N GLN A 60 12.19 0.91 -2.93
CA GLN A 60 13.38 0.33 -2.33
C GLN A 60 14.46 1.37 -2.05
N GLN A 61 14.39 2.54 -2.67
CA GLN A 61 15.29 3.63 -2.40
C GLN A 61 14.90 4.44 -1.15
N GLU A 62 13.66 4.28 -0.68
CA GLU A 62 13.22 4.93 0.55
C GLU A 62 13.83 4.22 1.74
N TYR A 63 14.19 4.97 2.77
CA TYR A 63 14.66 4.36 4.00
C TYR A 63 13.46 3.88 4.81
N LEU A 64 13.21 2.58 4.76
CA LEU A 64 12.09 1.96 5.47
C LEU A 64 12.63 0.81 6.31
N PRO A 65 12.87 1.08 7.62
CA PRO A 65 13.46 0.05 8.47
C PRO A 65 12.53 -1.15 8.63
N HIS A 66 13.14 -2.34 8.65
CA HIS A 66 12.45 -3.61 8.87
C HIS A 66 11.32 -3.85 7.85
N THR A 67 11.52 -3.36 6.64
CA THR A 67 10.49 -3.42 5.59
C THR A 67 10.96 -4.27 4.42
N LYS A 68 10.11 -5.23 4.05
CA LYS A 68 10.28 -6.03 2.85
C LYS A 68 9.36 -5.44 1.79
N ILE A 69 9.87 -5.24 0.59
CA ILE A 69 9.08 -4.69 -0.51
C ILE A 69 9.12 -5.70 -1.66
N ARG A 70 7.96 -6.12 -2.12
CA ARG A 70 7.87 -7.11 -3.20
C ARG A 70 6.69 -6.81 -4.12
N LEU A 71 6.73 -7.37 -5.31
CA LEU A 71 5.60 -7.31 -6.23
C LEU A 71 4.50 -8.25 -5.76
N GLY A 72 3.27 -7.89 -6.07
CA GLY A 72 2.12 -8.77 -5.86
C GLY A 72 2.14 -9.94 -6.83
N ARG A 73 1.17 -10.83 -6.69
CA ARG A 73 1.05 -11.99 -7.55
C ARG A 73 0.52 -11.60 -8.92
N GLU A 74 1.03 -12.25 -9.94
CA GLU A 74 0.57 -12.05 -11.31
C GLU A 74 -0.89 -12.46 -11.49
N ASP A 75 -1.33 -13.47 -10.74
CA ASP A 75 -2.73 -13.92 -10.81
C ASP A 75 -3.69 -13.01 -10.07
N GLY A 76 -3.17 -12.01 -9.35
CA GLY A 76 -3.99 -11.06 -8.62
C GLY A 76 -4.69 -11.65 -7.40
N ASN A 77 -4.27 -12.81 -6.93
CA ASN A 77 -4.88 -13.45 -5.78
C ASN A 77 -4.37 -12.83 -4.48
N PHE A 78 -5.08 -11.81 -4.02
CA PHE A 78 -4.71 -11.04 -2.83
C PHE A 78 -4.73 -11.91 -1.57
N LEU A 79 -5.71 -12.78 -1.45
CA LEU A 79 -5.82 -13.68 -0.30
C LEU A 79 -4.62 -14.61 -0.22
N GLN A 80 -4.14 -15.07 -1.36
CA GLN A 80 -2.96 -15.93 -1.39
C GLN A 80 -1.70 -15.18 -1.00
N THR A 81 -1.59 -13.91 -1.40
CA THR A 81 -0.46 -13.07 -0.99
C THR A 81 -0.47 -12.87 0.53
N LEU A 82 -1.65 -12.62 1.09
CA LEU A 82 -1.80 -12.52 2.55
C LEU A 82 -1.39 -13.82 3.24
N ARG A 83 -1.78 -14.94 2.66
CA ARG A 83 -1.45 -16.25 3.21
C ARG A 83 0.05 -16.50 3.20
N GLU A 84 0.71 -16.09 2.12
CA GLU A 84 2.17 -16.23 1.99
C GLU A 84 2.93 -15.41 3.01
N GLU A 85 2.45 -14.22 3.29
CA GLU A 85 3.13 -13.31 4.21
C GLU A 85 2.71 -13.49 5.68
N SER A 86 1.54 -14.02 5.92
CA SER A 86 1.02 -14.27 7.26
C SER A 86 1.14 -13.07 8.21
N PRO A 87 0.60 -11.91 7.84
CA PRO A 87 0.73 -10.75 8.71
C PRO A 87 -0.23 -10.79 9.89
N ASP A 88 0.07 -10.00 10.90
CA ASP A 88 -0.82 -9.79 12.05
C ASP A 88 -1.82 -8.66 11.78
N VAL A 89 -1.40 -7.69 10.97
CA VAL A 89 -2.21 -6.50 10.68
C VAL A 89 -2.21 -6.24 9.17
N LEU A 90 -3.40 -5.95 8.64
CA LEU A 90 -3.56 -5.42 7.29
C LEU A 90 -3.90 -3.95 7.41
N LEU A 91 -3.06 -3.08 6.86
CA LEU A 91 -3.30 -1.66 6.87
C LEU A 91 -3.80 -1.21 5.50
N LEU A 92 -5.00 -0.68 5.46
CA LEU A 92 -5.60 -0.13 4.25
C LEU A 92 -5.46 1.38 4.24
N GLY A 93 -5.27 1.98 3.07
CA GLY A 93 -5.32 3.42 2.93
C GLY A 93 -6.71 3.93 3.24
N PHE A 94 -6.83 5.22 3.59
CA PHE A 94 -8.12 5.75 4.04
C PHE A 94 -9.22 5.62 2.99
N ASP A 95 -8.87 5.63 1.72
CA ASP A 95 -9.81 5.52 0.61
C ASP A 95 -9.67 4.23 -0.19
N GLN A 96 -8.86 3.29 0.29
CA GLN A 96 -8.60 2.05 -0.44
C GLN A 96 -9.79 1.11 -0.31
N HIS A 97 -10.28 0.61 -1.45
CA HIS A 97 -11.37 -0.34 -1.48
C HIS A 97 -10.84 -1.75 -1.27
N ALA A 98 -11.50 -2.49 -0.41
CA ALA A 98 -11.18 -3.89 -0.18
C ALA A 98 -12.41 -4.60 0.38
N ASN A 99 -12.57 -5.87 0.05
CA ASN A 99 -13.66 -6.66 0.61
C ASN A 99 -13.24 -7.17 1.98
N GLU A 100 -13.40 -6.33 3.00
CA GLU A 100 -12.96 -6.62 4.36
C GLU A 100 -13.67 -7.84 4.94
N ASN A 101 -14.94 -8.04 4.60
CA ASN A 101 -15.70 -9.19 5.11
C ASN A 101 -15.11 -10.51 4.61
N THR A 102 -14.77 -10.58 3.34
CA THR A 102 -14.15 -11.78 2.76
C THR A 102 -12.79 -12.03 3.38
N ILE A 103 -12.00 -10.97 3.53
CA ILE A 103 -10.66 -11.08 4.13
C ILE A 103 -10.77 -11.56 5.57
N GLN A 104 -11.68 -10.97 6.34
CA GLN A 104 -11.83 -11.32 7.76
C GLN A 104 -12.30 -12.76 7.94
N LYS A 105 -13.14 -13.27 7.03
CA LYS A 105 -13.59 -14.66 7.06
C LYS A 105 -12.43 -15.62 6.86
N GLU A 106 -11.56 -15.31 5.90
CA GLU A 106 -10.40 -16.15 5.59
C GLU A 106 -9.34 -16.06 6.68
N PHE A 107 -9.20 -14.89 7.31
CA PHE A 107 -8.17 -14.63 8.31
C PHE A 107 -8.82 -14.06 9.57
N PRO A 108 -9.45 -14.92 10.40
CA PRO A 108 -10.23 -14.43 11.54
C PRO A 108 -9.42 -13.68 12.60
N THR A 109 -8.14 -13.96 12.71
CA THR A 109 -7.28 -13.30 13.70
C THR A 109 -6.55 -12.08 13.16
N LEU A 110 -6.66 -11.83 11.86
CA LEU A 110 -6.02 -10.68 11.22
C LEU A 110 -6.71 -9.40 11.67
N LYS A 111 -5.93 -8.43 12.11
CA LYS A 111 -6.47 -7.11 12.44
C LYS A 111 -6.45 -6.26 11.19
N ILE A 112 -7.61 -5.76 10.79
CA ILE A 112 -7.72 -4.89 9.63
C ILE A 112 -7.86 -3.47 10.15
N LYS A 113 -6.91 -2.61 9.80
CA LYS A 113 -6.91 -1.20 10.18
C LYS A 113 -6.93 -0.33 8.96
N ARG A 114 -7.55 0.82 9.07
CA ARG A 114 -7.58 1.79 7.99
C ARG A 114 -6.82 3.03 8.44
N ALA A 115 -5.92 3.50 7.59
CA ALA A 115 -5.13 4.68 7.89
C ALA A 115 -6.03 5.92 7.91
N GLU A 116 -5.70 6.87 8.76
CA GLU A 116 -6.38 8.15 8.77
C GLU A 116 -5.94 8.96 7.56
N LYS A 117 -6.78 9.90 7.17
CA LYS A 117 -6.38 10.87 6.17
C LYS A 117 -5.14 11.60 6.67
N TYR A 118 -4.14 11.70 5.78
CA TYR A 118 -2.94 12.43 6.15
C TYR A 118 -3.26 13.93 6.14
N PHE A 119 -3.20 14.55 7.28
CA PHE A 119 -3.36 16.00 7.48
C PHE A 119 -4.23 16.71 6.43
N PRO A 120 -5.55 16.45 6.41
CA PRO A 120 -6.38 17.00 5.33
C PRO A 120 -6.31 18.52 5.19
N GLU A 121 -6.01 19.23 6.27
CA GLU A 121 -5.88 20.67 6.24
C GLU A 121 -4.55 21.13 5.64
N PHE A 122 -3.50 20.32 5.74
CA PHE A 122 -2.16 20.69 5.31
C PHE A 122 -1.68 19.94 4.09
N PHE A 123 -2.07 18.67 3.96
CA PHE A 123 -1.53 17.80 2.93
C PHE A 123 -2.54 17.33 1.91
N LYS A 124 -3.67 17.97 1.83
CA LYS A 124 -4.60 17.70 0.75
C LYS A 124 -3.90 17.99 -0.55
N SER A 125 -4.19 17.19 -1.55
CA SER A 125 -3.66 17.43 -2.88
C SER A 125 -3.93 18.85 -3.32
N SER A 126 -5.10 19.37 -2.96
CA SER A 126 -5.45 20.74 -3.29
C SER A 126 -4.58 21.78 -2.62
N HIS A 127 -3.91 21.46 -1.52
CA HIS A 127 -2.96 22.38 -0.90
C HIS A 127 -1.58 22.26 -1.50
N PHE A 128 -1.20 21.03 -1.84
CA PHE A 128 0.16 20.80 -2.30
C PHE A 128 0.36 20.95 -3.78
N ARG A 129 -0.72 20.87 -4.51
CA ARG A 129 -0.64 21.09 -5.92
C ARG A 129 -0.38 22.46 -6.25
N TYR A 130 -0.43 23.13 -5.26
CA TYR A 130 -0.28 24.39 -5.34
C TYR A 130 0.94 24.67 -4.66
N THR A 131 1.26 24.03 -3.92
CA THR A 131 2.50 24.24 -3.44
C THR A 131 3.39 23.45 -4.20
N GLN A 132 2.84 22.90 -4.48
CA GLN A 132 3.14 22.14 -5.04
C GLN A 132 2.45 21.87 -5.74
N GLU A 133 1.58 22.18 -5.52
CA GLU A 133 0.71 22.00 -5.86
C GLU A 133 0.13 22.31 -5.53
N LYS A 134 -0.15 22.90 -4.86
CA LYS A 134 -0.72 22.97 -4.26
C LYS A 134 -0.60 22.81 -4.14
#